data_8504869b4bfd6b99bad60625a2994f90
#
_entry.id   8504869b4bfd6b99bad60625a2994f90
#
_cell.length_a   1.000
_cell.length_b   1.000
_cell.length_c   1.000
_cell.angle_alpha   90.00
_cell.angle_beta   90.00
_cell.angle_gamma   90.00
#
_symmetry.space_group_name_H-M   'P 1'
#
loop_
_entity.id
_entity.type
_entity.pdbx_description
1 polymer ?
#
loop_
_entity_poly.entity_id
_entity_poly.type
_entity_poly.pdbx_seq_one_letter_code
_entity_poly.pdbx_strand_id
1 'polypeptide(L)'
;LASLGLGLVARRFGVELDPRVEAVERLLPGINDGGCGYPSCSQFARAVVEREAPVTGCVAGGEATALALAELMGVEAVLGEKKVAVVLCKGGKEESTTKFTYRGVEDCKAAVIISGGDKACPYGCLGLGTCKRVCPFDAVVISENGLSTIDSERCTGCGICVKECPKGIIQLVHIGKRVNILCHSKEKGSEVRKKCKVGCIACEACVRVCPFEAISMEGDLAVLDHERCRVCGLCISRCPTQAIEARDGPFPQVEIIPDKCTGCGICSMVCPVDAIEGEKKEVHVVSEERCIGCSLCIDRCPTEAICMRAPGDSALRLASP
;
A
#
# COMPACT_ATOMS: atom_id res chain seq x y z
N LEU A 1 42.16 34.87 -27.08
CA LEU A 1 42.54 35.22 -25.69
C LEU A 1 41.42 34.81 -24.70
N ALA A 2 40.16 35.00 -25.02
CA ALA A 2 39.04 34.60 -24.15
C ALA A 2 38.91 33.08 -23.92
N SER A 3 39.16 32.28 -24.93
CA SER A 3 39.13 30.80 -24.84
C SER A 3 40.23 30.22 -23.97
N LEU A 4 41.44 30.81 -24.01
CA LEU A 4 42.53 30.46 -23.13
C LEU A 4 42.27 30.80 -21.66
N GLY A 5 41.64 31.99 -21.42
CA GLY A 5 41.23 32.40 -20.08
C GLY A 5 40.16 31.47 -19.48
N LEU A 6 39.14 31.08 -20.25
CA LEU A 6 38.10 30.14 -19.83
C LEU A 6 38.68 28.76 -19.54
N GLY A 7 39.64 28.28 -20.34
CA GLY A 7 40.31 27.00 -20.11
C GLY A 7 41.15 26.99 -18.83
N LEU A 8 41.85 28.08 -18.49
CA LEU A 8 42.58 28.21 -17.25
C LEU A 8 41.68 28.31 -16.01
N VAL A 9 40.57 29.02 -16.13
CA VAL A 9 39.56 29.12 -15.06
C VAL A 9 38.88 27.75 -14.85
N ALA A 10 38.51 27.03 -15.92
CA ALA A 10 37.89 25.71 -15.82
C ALA A 10 38.86 24.68 -15.18
N ARG A 11 40.17 24.75 -15.47
CA ARG A 11 41.17 23.91 -14.81
C ARG A 11 41.37 24.23 -13.33
N ARG A 12 41.30 25.50 -12.96
CA ARG A 12 41.55 25.93 -11.57
C ARG A 12 40.30 25.80 -10.66
N PHE A 13 39.11 25.83 -11.25
CA PHE A 13 37.82 25.70 -10.56
C PHE A 13 37.03 24.45 -10.95
N GLY A 14 37.65 23.55 -11.73
CA GLY A 14 37.09 22.24 -12.03
C GLY A 14 36.92 21.44 -10.74
N VAL A 15 35.66 21.15 -10.38
CA VAL A 15 35.37 20.22 -9.29
C VAL A 15 35.68 18.82 -9.80
N GLU A 16 36.73 18.18 -9.27
CA GLU A 16 36.96 16.76 -9.51
C GLU A 16 35.82 15.98 -8.87
N LEU A 17 34.93 15.49 -9.71
CA LEU A 17 33.87 14.60 -9.25
C LEU A 17 34.50 13.22 -8.95
N ASP A 18 34.19 12.67 -7.79
CA ASP A 18 34.55 11.29 -7.47
C ASP A 18 33.95 10.37 -8.57
N PRO A 19 34.78 9.54 -9.24
CA PRO A 19 34.33 8.67 -10.34
C PRO A 19 33.21 7.70 -9.90
N ARG A 20 33.10 7.43 -8.60
CA ARG A 20 32.01 6.63 -8.03
C ARG A 20 30.66 7.32 -8.17
N VAL A 21 30.61 8.65 -8.14
CA VAL A 21 29.34 9.41 -8.31
C VAL A 21 28.73 9.12 -9.68
N GLU A 22 29.56 9.13 -10.74
CA GLU A 22 29.10 8.81 -12.11
C GLU A 22 28.63 7.35 -12.22
N ALA A 23 29.35 6.43 -11.55
CA ALA A 23 28.97 5.02 -11.53
C ALA A 23 27.63 4.79 -10.80
N VAL A 24 27.41 5.47 -9.66
CA VAL A 24 26.13 5.45 -8.92
C VAL A 24 25.01 6.06 -9.78
N GLU A 25 25.27 7.21 -10.44
CA GLU A 25 24.26 7.89 -11.26
C GLU A 25 23.78 7.02 -12.43
N ARG A 26 24.65 6.23 -13.05
CA ARG A 26 24.28 5.29 -14.13
C ARG A 26 23.35 4.16 -13.66
N LEU A 27 23.37 3.79 -12.38
CA LEU A 27 22.50 2.78 -11.81
C LEU A 27 21.14 3.34 -11.40
N LEU A 28 21.03 4.66 -11.29
CA LEU A 28 19.78 5.33 -10.92
C LEU A 28 18.86 5.47 -12.15
N PRO A 29 17.52 5.50 -11.93
CA PRO A 29 16.55 5.60 -13.04
C PRO A 29 16.55 6.94 -13.79
N GLY A 30 17.27 7.97 -13.31
CA GLY A 30 17.41 9.26 -13.98
C GLY A 30 16.17 10.15 -14.06
N ILE A 31 15.09 9.80 -13.36
CA ILE A 31 13.79 10.48 -13.45
C ILE A 31 13.74 11.81 -12.67
N ASN A 32 14.67 12.05 -11.76
CA ASN A 32 14.72 13.25 -10.91
C ASN A 32 13.39 13.54 -10.20
N ASP A 33 12.73 12.49 -9.68
CA ASP A 33 11.38 12.54 -9.09
C ASP A 33 11.32 13.16 -7.68
N GLY A 34 12.47 13.35 -7.05
CA GLY A 34 12.57 13.86 -5.68
C GLY A 34 12.02 12.91 -4.60
N GLY A 35 11.64 11.69 -4.95
CA GLY A 35 11.09 10.69 -4.01
C GLY A 35 12.07 10.25 -2.94
N CYS A 36 13.36 10.29 -3.25
CA CYS A 36 14.46 10.02 -2.30
C CYS A 36 14.78 11.20 -1.35
N GLY A 37 14.12 12.35 -1.50
CA GLY A 37 14.37 13.56 -0.72
C GLY A 37 15.45 14.49 -1.32
N TYR A 38 16.09 14.08 -2.42
CA TYR A 38 17.08 14.88 -3.15
C TYR A 38 16.46 15.43 -4.45
N PRO A 39 16.79 16.67 -4.85
CA PRO A 39 16.18 17.31 -6.02
C PRO A 39 16.60 16.69 -7.37
N SER A 40 17.66 15.90 -7.41
CA SER A 40 18.12 15.20 -8.61
C SER A 40 18.81 13.88 -8.29
N CYS A 41 18.84 12.98 -9.27
CA CYS A 41 19.59 11.71 -9.17
C CYS A 41 21.09 11.95 -8.96
N SER A 42 21.66 12.99 -9.59
CA SER A 42 23.08 13.36 -9.38
C SER A 42 23.38 13.77 -7.94
N GLN A 43 22.47 14.53 -7.29
CA GLN A 43 22.65 14.90 -5.88
C GLN A 43 22.48 13.69 -4.96
N PHE A 44 21.53 12.83 -5.23
CA PHE A 44 21.39 11.58 -4.50
C PHE A 44 22.65 10.69 -4.69
N ALA A 45 23.18 10.59 -5.91
CA ALA A 45 24.41 9.84 -6.18
C ALA A 45 25.62 10.34 -5.34
N ARG A 46 25.78 11.65 -5.23
CA ARG A 46 26.81 12.23 -4.35
C ARG A 46 26.58 11.87 -2.89
N ALA A 47 25.36 12.04 -2.39
CA ALA A 47 25.02 11.72 -1.01
C ALA A 47 25.25 10.24 -0.68
N VAL A 48 24.99 9.33 -1.63
CA VAL A 48 25.30 7.90 -1.47
C VAL A 48 26.80 7.66 -1.38
N VAL A 49 27.63 8.29 -2.25
CA VAL A 49 29.08 8.16 -2.23
C VAL A 49 29.67 8.75 -0.95
N GLU A 50 29.15 9.87 -0.48
CA GLU A 50 29.54 10.54 0.77
C GLU A 50 28.98 9.87 2.03
N ARG A 51 28.17 8.80 1.85
CA ARG A 51 27.47 8.05 2.94
C ARG A 51 26.48 8.88 3.75
N GLU A 52 25.98 9.94 3.18
CA GLU A 52 24.89 10.77 3.76
C GLU A 52 23.52 10.21 3.44
N ALA A 53 23.39 9.43 2.33
CA ALA A 53 22.16 8.74 1.96
C ALA A 53 22.38 7.21 1.92
N PRO A 54 21.35 6.42 2.33
CA PRO A 54 21.43 4.97 2.23
C PRO A 54 21.32 4.51 0.78
N VAL A 55 21.97 3.41 0.41
CA VAL A 55 21.88 2.79 -0.92
C VAL A 55 20.44 2.37 -1.29
N THR A 56 19.58 2.15 -0.31
CA THR A 56 18.16 1.83 -0.45
C THR A 56 17.26 3.05 -0.59
N GLY A 57 17.82 4.27 -0.59
CA GLY A 57 17.05 5.53 -0.59
C GLY A 57 16.32 5.83 -1.90
N CYS A 58 16.75 5.25 -3.05
CA CYS A 58 16.06 5.44 -4.33
C CYS A 58 14.82 4.54 -4.42
N VAL A 59 13.67 5.05 -3.97
CA VAL A 59 12.40 4.29 -4.01
C VAL A 59 11.96 4.00 -5.45
N ALA A 60 12.21 4.92 -6.37
CA ALA A 60 11.90 4.77 -7.79
C ALA A 60 12.69 3.64 -8.47
N GLY A 61 13.96 3.46 -8.08
CA GLY A 61 14.81 2.39 -8.60
C GLY A 61 14.47 1.00 -8.06
N GLY A 62 13.76 0.94 -6.94
CA GLY A 62 13.35 -0.31 -6.31
C GLY A 62 14.51 -1.17 -5.82
N GLU A 63 14.22 -2.45 -5.59
CA GLU A 63 15.14 -3.42 -5.02
C GLU A 63 16.38 -3.64 -5.90
N ALA A 64 16.20 -3.76 -7.22
CA ALA A 64 17.30 -4.00 -8.15
C ALA A 64 18.36 -2.90 -8.10
N THR A 65 17.93 -1.63 -8.07
CA THR A 65 18.84 -0.48 -7.94
C THR A 65 19.52 -0.47 -6.57
N ALA A 66 18.79 -0.76 -5.49
CA ALA A 66 19.36 -0.80 -4.14
C ALA A 66 20.46 -1.87 -4.01
N LEU A 67 20.25 -3.05 -4.58
CA LEU A 67 21.26 -4.14 -4.60
C LEU A 67 22.48 -3.76 -5.42
N ALA A 68 22.28 -3.20 -6.62
CA ALA A 68 23.39 -2.77 -7.48
C ALA A 68 24.21 -1.64 -6.83
N LEU A 69 23.57 -0.70 -6.14
CA LEU A 69 24.25 0.36 -5.39
C LEU A 69 25.00 -0.21 -4.17
N ALA A 70 24.42 -1.20 -3.49
CA ALA A 70 25.09 -1.85 -2.36
C ALA A 70 26.36 -2.59 -2.78
N GLU A 71 26.29 -3.32 -3.91
CA GLU A 71 27.44 -3.99 -4.50
C GLU A 71 28.54 -2.99 -4.89
N LEU A 72 28.18 -1.91 -5.59
CA LEU A 72 29.14 -0.88 -6.00
C LEU A 72 29.80 -0.19 -4.80
N MET A 73 29.04 0.06 -3.73
CA MET A 73 29.51 0.75 -2.53
C MET A 73 30.16 -0.17 -1.49
N GLY A 74 30.13 -1.49 -1.71
CA GLY A 74 30.67 -2.48 -0.78
C GLY A 74 29.95 -2.50 0.58
N VAL A 75 28.63 -2.28 0.58
CA VAL A 75 27.77 -2.29 1.78
C VAL A 75 26.63 -3.28 1.62
N GLU A 76 26.05 -3.71 2.73
CA GLU A 76 24.86 -4.56 2.71
C GLU A 76 23.58 -3.73 2.53
N ALA A 77 22.70 -4.14 1.61
CA ALA A 77 21.40 -3.50 1.41
C ALA A 77 20.37 -4.14 2.34
N VAL A 78 19.91 -3.40 3.33
CA VAL A 78 18.75 -3.79 4.14
C VAL A 78 17.49 -3.36 3.41
N LEU A 79 16.88 -4.29 2.67
CA LEU A 79 15.67 -4.02 1.91
C LEU A 79 14.46 -3.96 2.84
N GLY A 80 13.68 -2.87 2.75
CA GLY A 80 12.40 -2.76 3.42
C GLY A 80 11.28 -3.40 2.57
N GLU A 81 10.15 -3.73 3.21
CA GLU A 81 8.98 -4.20 2.46
C GLU A 81 8.48 -3.14 1.46
N LYS A 82 8.15 -3.57 0.25
CA LYS A 82 7.60 -2.70 -0.80
C LYS A 82 6.34 -2.00 -0.30
N LYS A 83 6.30 -0.67 -0.44
CA LYS A 83 5.09 0.14 -0.20
C LYS A 83 4.41 0.47 -1.52
N VAL A 84 3.09 0.62 -1.48
CA VAL A 84 2.29 1.04 -2.62
C VAL A 84 1.29 2.10 -2.17
N ALA A 85 0.93 2.99 -3.09
CA ALA A 85 -0.07 4.01 -2.80
C ALA A 85 -1.48 3.42 -2.80
N VAL A 86 -2.35 3.92 -1.93
CA VAL A 86 -3.76 3.56 -1.85
C VAL A 86 -4.59 4.83 -1.78
N VAL A 87 -5.66 4.88 -2.57
CA VAL A 87 -6.62 6.00 -2.58
C VAL A 87 -7.74 5.68 -1.60
N LEU A 88 -7.87 6.46 -0.54
CA LEU A 88 -8.86 6.26 0.52
C LEU A 88 -10.22 6.87 0.12
N CYS A 89 -10.75 6.45 -1.01
CA CYS A 89 -12.06 6.85 -1.49
C CYS A 89 -12.60 5.82 -2.49
N LYS A 90 -13.81 5.32 -2.22
CA LYS A 90 -14.56 4.41 -3.08
C LYS A 90 -15.80 5.09 -3.73
N GLY A 91 -16.11 6.31 -3.31
CA GLY A 91 -17.26 7.06 -3.83
C GLY A 91 -16.98 7.69 -5.19
N GLY A 92 -17.26 6.98 -6.27
CA GLY A 92 -17.22 7.47 -7.63
C GLY A 92 -18.45 8.32 -8.01
N LYS A 93 -18.70 8.47 -9.32
CA LYS A 93 -19.86 9.20 -9.87
C LYS A 93 -21.19 8.55 -9.52
N GLU A 94 -21.22 7.22 -9.43
CA GLU A 94 -22.43 6.43 -9.17
C GLU A 94 -22.77 6.37 -7.68
N GLU A 95 -21.77 6.42 -6.80
CA GLU A 95 -21.95 6.29 -5.36
C GLU A 95 -22.03 7.62 -4.63
N SER A 96 -21.51 8.70 -5.21
CA SER A 96 -21.48 10.01 -4.54
C SER A 96 -22.28 11.06 -5.30
N THR A 97 -22.94 11.95 -4.55
CA THR A 97 -23.66 13.09 -5.11
C THR A 97 -22.72 14.24 -5.45
N THR A 98 -23.09 15.03 -6.46
CA THR A 98 -22.39 16.26 -6.85
C THR A 98 -23.17 17.50 -6.42
N LYS A 99 -22.46 18.61 -6.15
CA LYS A 99 -23.04 19.92 -5.82
C LYS A 99 -23.36 20.73 -7.07
N PHE A 100 -22.48 20.60 -8.08
CA PHE A 100 -22.59 21.31 -9.37
C PHE A 100 -21.80 20.54 -10.44
N THR A 101 -21.97 20.92 -11.70
CA THR A 101 -21.15 20.38 -12.80
C THR A 101 -19.90 21.21 -12.96
N TYR A 102 -18.74 20.62 -12.71
CA TYR A 102 -17.45 21.27 -12.92
C TYR A 102 -17.14 21.34 -14.42
N ARG A 103 -16.86 22.56 -14.91
CA ARG A 103 -16.40 22.84 -16.27
C ARG A 103 -15.14 23.69 -16.18
N GLY A 104 -13.99 23.10 -16.10
CA GLY A 104 -12.71 23.78 -15.96
C GLY A 104 -11.55 22.89 -16.35
N VAL A 105 -10.35 23.27 -15.96
CA VAL A 105 -9.14 22.50 -16.20
C VAL A 105 -9.27 21.14 -15.50
N GLU A 106 -8.94 20.07 -16.21
CA GLU A 106 -8.92 18.70 -15.65
C GLU A 106 -7.75 18.54 -14.67
N ASP A 107 -7.83 19.22 -13.54
CA ASP A 107 -6.86 19.21 -12.46
C ASP A 107 -7.54 19.31 -11.10
N CYS A 108 -7.20 18.40 -10.18
CA CYS A 108 -7.79 18.39 -8.84
C CYS A 108 -7.42 19.63 -8.02
N LYS A 109 -6.19 20.18 -8.19
CA LYS A 109 -5.76 21.39 -7.48
C LYS A 109 -6.56 22.60 -7.95
N ALA A 110 -6.81 22.71 -9.25
CA ALA A 110 -7.65 23.78 -9.80
C ALA A 110 -9.11 23.64 -9.34
N ALA A 111 -9.66 22.45 -9.38
CA ALA A 111 -11.05 22.20 -8.99
C ALA A 111 -11.32 22.43 -7.49
N VAL A 112 -10.36 22.14 -6.61
CA VAL A 112 -10.50 22.34 -5.16
C VAL A 112 -10.70 23.83 -4.82
N ILE A 113 -10.13 24.75 -5.60
CA ILE A 113 -10.29 26.20 -5.39
C ILE A 113 -11.76 26.61 -5.51
N ILE A 114 -12.53 25.90 -6.35
CA ILE A 114 -13.95 26.15 -6.55
C ILE A 114 -14.77 25.34 -5.54
N SER A 115 -15.09 25.92 -4.40
CA SER A 115 -15.89 25.30 -3.33
C SER A 115 -15.43 23.91 -2.89
N GLY A 116 -14.16 23.62 -2.98
CA GLY A 116 -13.59 22.31 -2.62
C GLY A 116 -13.84 21.21 -3.66
N GLY A 117 -14.24 21.56 -4.89
CA GLY A 117 -14.61 20.63 -5.95
C GLY A 117 -16.12 20.37 -6.02
N ASP A 118 -16.52 19.66 -7.07
CA ASP A 118 -17.92 19.40 -7.44
C ASP A 118 -18.62 18.35 -6.58
N LYS A 119 -17.89 17.42 -5.95
CA LYS A 119 -18.49 16.40 -5.08
C LYS A 119 -19.08 17.00 -3.82
N ALA A 120 -20.23 16.45 -3.40
CA ALA A 120 -20.88 16.83 -2.14
C ALA A 120 -20.04 16.44 -0.91
N CYS A 121 -19.30 15.32 -0.99
CA CYS A 121 -18.31 14.92 0.02
C CYS A 121 -17.07 15.82 -0.10
N PRO A 122 -16.74 16.64 0.92
CA PRO A 122 -15.58 17.53 0.87
C PRO A 122 -14.24 16.79 0.91
N TYR A 123 -14.26 15.53 1.32
CA TYR A 123 -13.08 14.66 1.43
C TYR A 123 -12.90 13.71 0.24
N GLY A 124 -13.86 13.65 -0.70
CA GLY A 124 -13.88 12.67 -1.78
C GLY A 124 -12.83 12.90 -2.86
N CYS A 125 -12.43 11.83 -3.55
CA CYS A 125 -11.63 11.90 -4.76
C CYS A 125 -12.38 12.65 -5.85
N LEU A 126 -11.77 13.64 -6.49
CA LEU A 126 -12.38 14.42 -7.59
C LEU A 126 -12.22 13.73 -8.95
N GLY A 127 -11.27 12.77 -9.08
CA GLY A 127 -11.08 12.02 -10.31
C GLY A 127 -10.52 12.77 -11.51
N LEU A 128 -10.00 14.00 -11.31
CA LEU A 128 -9.47 14.85 -12.38
C LEU A 128 -7.98 14.58 -12.71
N GLY A 129 -7.39 13.51 -12.19
CA GLY A 129 -6.15 12.94 -12.66
C GLY A 129 -4.86 13.69 -12.29
N THR A 130 -4.83 14.61 -11.31
CA THR A 130 -3.57 15.22 -10.84
C THR A 130 -2.54 14.16 -10.45
N CYS A 131 -2.95 13.14 -9.66
CA CYS A 131 -2.09 12.03 -9.26
C CYS A 131 -1.61 11.17 -10.45
N LYS A 132 -2.43 11.02 -11.50
CA LYS A 132 -2.06 10.31 -12.73
C LYS A 132 -0.97 11.05 -13.51
N ARG A 133 -1.13 12.37 -13.69
CA ARG A 133 -0.17 13.19 -14.45
C ARG A 133 1.22 13.25 -13.82
N VAL A 134 1.30 13.17 -12.50
CA VAL A 134 2.57 13.25 -11.78
C VAL A 134 3.22 11.89 -11.54
N CYS A 135 2.57 10.81 -11.93
CA CYS A 135 3.10 9.46 -11.76
C CYS A 135 4.07 9.11 -12.89
N PRO A 136 5.39 9.00 -12.63
CA PRO A 136 6.38 8.68 -13.65
C PRO A 136 6.35 7.19 -14.07
N PHE A 137 5.56 6.37 -13.38
CA PHE A 137 5.49 4.92 -13.59
C PHE A 137 4.17 4.47 -14.24
N ASP A 138 3.31 5.42 -14.64
CA ASP A 138 1.96 5.14 -15.18
C ASP A 138 1.14 4.17 -14.31
N ALA A 139 1.40 4.18 -12.99
CA ALA A 139 0.74 3.30 -12.04
C ALA A 139 -0.65 3.79 -11.62
N VAL A 140 -1.06 4.98 -12.05
CA VAL A 140 -2.35 5.59 -11.67
C VAL A 140 -3.30 5.64 -12.83
N VAL A 141 -4.47 5.03 -12.68
CA VAL A 141 -5.55 5.03 -13.67
C VAL A 141 -6.77 5.75 -13.10
N ILE A 142 -7.46 6.52 -13.93
CA ILE A 142 -8.78 7.07 -13.58
C ILE A 142 -9.82 6.16 -14.21
N SER A 143 -10.67 5.54 -13.38
CA SER A 143 -11.74 4.67 -13.85
C SER A 143 -12.87 5.47 -14.53
N GLU A 144 -13.73 4.80 -15.27
CA GLU A 144 -14.95 5.40 -15.87
C GLU A 144 -15.86 6.02 -14.82
N ASN A 145 -15.90 5.42 -13.64
CA ASN A 145 -16.61 5.93 -12.47
C ASN A 145 -15.95 7.18 -11.83
N GLY A 146 -14.85 7.69 -12.42
CA GLY A 146 -14.16 8.90 -11.96
C GLY A 146 -13.43 8.73 -10.64
N LEU A 147 -12.90 7.55 -10.37
CA LEU A 147 -12.03 7.27 -9.23
C LEU A 147 -10.60 7.04 -9.70
N SER A 148 -9.66 7.49 -8.90
CA SER A 148 -8.26 7.14 -9.08
C SER A 148 -8.00 5.77 -8.46
N THR A 149 -7.45 4.85 -9.24
CA THR A 149 -6.99 3.52 -8.82
C THR A 149 -5.49 3.40 -9.03
N ILE A 150 -4.84 2.60 -8.22
CA ILE A 150 -3.39 2.41 -8.26
C ILE A 150 -3.09 0.96 -8.63
N ASP A 151 -2.32 0.77 -9.70
CA ASP A 151 -1.74 -0.51 -10.06
C ASP A 151 -0.58 -0.82 -9.10
N SER A 152 -0.74 -1.84 -8.27
CA SER A 152 0.24 -2.23 -7.25
C SER A 152 1.51 -2.84 -7.82
N GLU A 153 1.48 -3.40 -9.02
CA GLU A 153 2.64 -3.96 -9.70
C GLU A 153 3.57 -2.85 -10.21
N ARG A 154 2.96 -1.83 -10.86
CA ARG A 154 3.69 -0.66 -11.39
C ARG A 154 4.08 0.35 -10.32
N CYS A 155 3.34 0.40 -9.21
CA CYS A 155 3.59 1.38 -8.15
C CYS A 155 4.88 1.06 -7.40
N THR A 156 5.82 2.00 -7.39
CA THR A 156 7.08 1.89 -6.67
C THR A 156 7.02 2.45 -5.24
N GLY A 157 5.90 3.11 -4.85
CA GLY A 157 5.76 3.73 -3.54
C GLY A 157 6.52 5.05 -3.37
N CYS A 158 6.88 5.74 -4.44
CA CYS A 158 7.66 6.99 -4.39
C CYS A 158 6.97 8.15 -3.65
N GLY A 159 5.65 8.10 -3.46
CA GLY A 159 4.89 9.08 -2.68
C GLY A 159 4.59 10.42 -3.37
N ILE A 160 4.96 10.61 -4.64
CA ILE A 160 4.67 11.86 -5.38
C ILE A 160 3.16 12.13 -5.40
N CYS A 161 2.35 11.13 -5.75
CA CYS A 161 0.89 11.24 -5.77
C CYS A 161 0.29 11.58 -4.40
N VAL A 162 0.93 11.16 -3.30
CA VAL A 162 0.52 11.50 -1.93
C VAL A 162 0.68 12.99 -1.68
N LYS A 163 1.85 13.55 -2.03
CA LYS A 163 2.16 15.00 -1.87
C LYS A 163 1.28 15.86 -2.77
N GLU A 164 0.98 15.39 -3.97
CA GLU A 164 0.25 16.14 -5.00
C GLU A 164 -1.28 16.08 -4.84
N CYS A 165 -1.82 15.19 -4.01
CA CYS A 165 -3.25 15.06 -3.80
C CYS A 165 -3.80 16.20 -2.93
N PRO A 166 -4.61 17.15 -3.48
CA PRO A 166 -5.11 18.27 -2.71
C PRO A 166 -6.16 17.88 -1.66
N LYS A 167 -6.67 16.64 -1.73
CA LYS A 167 -7.59 16.07 -0.75
C LYS A 167 -6.91 15.27 0.36
N GLY A 168 -5.60 14.99 0.21
CA GLY A 168 -4.84 14.23 1.20
C GLY A 168 -5.34 12.78 1.41
N ILE A 169 -5.98 12.20 0.40
CA ILE A 169 -6.63 10.88 0.48
C ILE A 169 -5.78 9.73 -0.08
N ILE A 170 -4.54 9.97 -0.39
CA ILE A 170 -3.62 8.93 -0.86
C ILE A 170 -2.60 8.69 0.24
N GLN A 171 -2.39 7.44 0.60
CA GLN A 171 -1.38 7.05 1.58
C GLN A 171 -0.54 5.89 1.06
N LEU A 172 0.68 5.75 1.58
CA LEU A 172 1.55 4.60 1.32
C LEU A 172 1.28 3.53 2.36
N VAL A 173 1.04 2.30 1.90
CA VAL A 173 0.88 1.11 2.75
C VAL A 173 1.80 0.00 2.26
N HIS A 174 2.23 -0.89 3.14
CA HIS A 174 2.99 -2.08 2.74
C HIS A 174 2.16 -2.95 1.80
N ILE A 175 2.79 -3.53 0.77
CA ILE A 175 2.09 -4.29 -0.26
C ILE A 175 1.29 -5.47 0.32
N GLY A 176 1.82 -6.12 1.36
CA GLY A 176 1.15 -7.20 2.09
C GLY A 176 -0.09 -6.75 2.89
N LYS A 177 -0.22 -5.46 3.22
CA LYS A 177 -1.35 -4.89 3.99
C LYS A 177 -2.50 -4.53 3.04
N ARG A 178 -3.20 -5.55 2.54
CA ARG A 178 -4.18 -5.43 1.44
C ARG A 178 -5.54 -4.87 1.85
N VAL A 179 -5.98 -5.08 3.08
CA VAL A 179 -7.26 -4.55 3.59
C VAL A 179 -7.13 -3.06 3.87
N ASN A 180 -8.08 -2.27 3.35
CA ASN A 180 -8.07 -0.82 3.52
C ASN A 180 -9.49 -0.29 3.73
N ILE A 181 -9.63 0.77 4.52
CA ILE A 181 -10.87 1.53 4.67
C ILE A 181 -10.85 2.64 3.61
N LEU A 182 -11.66 2.48 2.57
CA LEU A 182 -11.70 3.39 1.41
C LEU A 182 -12.67 4.56 1.65
N CYS A 183 -12.49 5.24 2.75
CA CYS A 183 -13.20 6.47 3.11
C CYS A 183 -12.28 7.35 3.94
N HIS A 184 -12.37 8.66 3.72
CA HIS A 184 -11.60 9.68 4.44
C HIS A 184 -12.49 10.80 4.99
N SER A 185 -13.82 10.61 4.97
CA SER A 185 -14.77 11.60 5.46
C SER A 185 -14.73 11.70 6.98
N LYS A 186 -14.61 12.91 7.49
CA LYS A 186 -14.66 13.23 8.92
C LYS A 186 -16.05 13.75 9.33
N GLU A 187 -17.04 13.68 8.44
CA GLU A 187 -18.40 14.08 8.72
C GLU A 187 -19.14 12.98 9.48
N LYS A 188 -20.16 13.38 10.24
CA LYS A 188 -21.06 12.44 10.93
C LYS A 188 -21.67 11.44 9.95
N GLY A 189 -21.84 10.18 10.37
CA GLY A 189 -22.35 9.12 9.52
C GLY A 189 -23.69 9.43 8.84
N SER A 190 -24.59 10.21 9.49
CA SER A 190 -25.84 10.68 8.90
C SER A 190 -25.62 11.64 7.72
N GLU A 191 -24.60 12.48 7.76
CA GLU A 191 -24.26 13.38 6.65
C GLU A 191 -23.54 12.62 5.51
N VAL A 192 -22.69 11.66 5.86
CA VAL A 192 -22.05 10.80 4.85
C VAL A 192 -23.09 10.04 4.05
N ARG A 193 -24.11 9.46 4.69
CA ARG A 193 -25.20 8.73 4.01
C ARG A 193 -25.95 9.56 2.96
N LYS A 194 -26.09 10.88 3.17
CA LYS A 194 -26.74 11.78 2.21
C LYS A 194 -25.89 12.02 0.98
N LYS A 195 -24.57 11.90 1.11
CA LYS A 195 -23.58 12.31 0.09
C LYS A 195 -22.92 11.14 -0.63
N CYS A 196 -22.84 9.97 0.01
CA CYS A 196 -22.10 8.82 -0.51
C CYS A 196 -22.70 7.50 -0.01
N LYS A 197 -23.03 6.60 -0.93
CA LYS A 197 -23.61 5.28 -0.63
C LYS A 197 -22.60 4.33 0.02
N VAL A 198 -21.32 4.50 -0.28
CA VAL A 198 -20.21 3.60 0.12
C VAL A 198 -19.27 4.23 1.15
N GLY A 199 -19.64 5.37 1.74
CA GLY A 199 -18.84 6.05 2.76
C GLY A 199 -18.91 5.39 4.13
N CYS A 200 -17.93 5.64 4.99
CA CYS A 200 -17.95 5.22 6.39
C CYS A 200 -19.04 6.00 7.14
N ILE A 201 -19.95 5.30 7.77
CA ILE A 201 -21.08 5.88 8.51
C ILE A 201 -20.90 5.82 10.04
N ALA A 202 -19.69 5.60 10.51
CA ALA A 202 -19.33 5.52 11.92
C ALA A 202 -20.15 4.49 12.73
N CYS A 203 -20.52 3.35 12.12
CA CYS A 203 -21.35 2.34 12.78
C CYS A 203 -20.58 1.39 13.71
N GLU A 204 -19.25 1.47 13.73
CA GLU A 204 -18.32 0.67 14.53
C GLU A 204 -18.41 -0.86 14.32
N ALA A 205 -19.15 -1.34 13.34
CA ALA A 205 -19.29 -2.78 13.10
C ALA A 205 -17.94 -3.45 12.81
N CYS A 206 -17.03 -2.76 12.10
CA CYS A 206 -15.69 -3.21 11.81
C CYS A 206 -14.77 -3.23 13.04
N VAL A 207 -14.96 -2.30 13.97
CA VAL A 207 -14.24 -2.24 15.25
C VAL A 207 -14.59 -3.46 16.09
N ARG A 208 -15.90 -3.70 16.28
CA ARG A 208 -16.42 -4.80 17.12
C ARG A 208 -16.05 -6.19 16.59
N VAL A 209 -15.88 -6.35 15.28
CA VAL A 209 -15.59 -7.67 14.69
C VAL A 209 -14.10 -7.95 14.59
N CYS A 210 -13.22 -6.97 14.81
CA CYS A 210 -11.78 -7.13 14.64
C CYS A 210 -11.16 -7.84 15.87
N PRO A 211 -10.70 -9.10 15.75
CA PRO A 211 -10.13 -9.82 16.90
C PRO A 211 -8.71 -9.33 17.26
N PHE A 212 -8.13 -8.49 16.42
CA PHE A 212 -6.77 -7.94 16.60
C PHE A 212 -6.77 -6.50 17.08
N GLU A 213 -7.96 -5.93 17.36
CA GLU A 213 -8.08 -4.51 17.72
C GLU A 213 -7.35 -3.56 16.75
N ALA A 214 -7.29 -3.96 15.48
CA ALA A 214 -6.59 -3.21 14.44
C ALA A 214 -7.42 -2.05 13.87
N ILE A 215 -8.68 -1.88 14.29
CA ILE A 215 -9.55 -0.81 13.81
C ILE A 215 -10.03 -0.02 15.02
N SER A 216 -9.83 1.29 14.96
CA SER A 216 -10.30 2.26 15.94
C SER A 216 -11.13 3.35 15.28
N MET A 217 -11.80 4.16 16.10
CA MET A 217 -12.51 5.34 15.61
C MET A 217 -11.70 6.60 15.88
N GLU A 218 -11.49 7.41 14.86
CA GLU A 218 -10.98 8.78 14.96
C GLU A 218 -12.14 9.75 14.66
N GLY A 219 -12.84 10.17 15.70
CA GLY A 219 -14.11 10.90 15.56
C GLY A 219 -15.16 10.01 14.89
N ASP A 220 -15.70 10.46 13.76
CA ASP A 220 -16.71 9.75 12.96
C ASP A 220 -16.12 8.88 11.83
N LEU A 221 -14.82 8.61 11.84
CA LEU A 221 -14.15 7.80 10.83
C LEU A 221 -13.47 6.58 11.46
N ALA A 222 -13.73 5.40 10.91
CA ALA A 222 -12.97 4.20 11.25
C ALA A 222 -11.57 4.29 10.59
N VAL A 223 -10.54 4.00 11.37
CA VAL A 223 -9.13 4.00 10.94
C VAL A 223 -8.52 2.64 11.19
N LEU A 224 -7.73 2.16 10.23
CA LEU A 224 -7.06 0.87 10.28
C LEU A 224 -5.58 1.04 10.64
N ASP A 225 -5.17 0.41 11.73
CA ASP A 225 -3.77 0.20 12.07
C ASP A 225 -3.23 -0.99 11.27
N HIS A 226 -2.38 -0.70 10.29
CA HIS A 226 -1.79 -1.71 9.42
C HIS A 226 -0.78 -2.62 10.14
N GLU A 227 -0.15 -2.18 11.23
CA GLU A 227 0.78 -3.01 12.00
C GLU A 227 0.05 -4.14 12.73
N ARG A 228 -1.10 -3.82 13.31
CA ARG A 228 -1.95 -4.79 14.00
C ARG A 228 -2.79 -5.65 13.05
N CYS A 229 -3.04 -5.17 11.83
CA CYS A 229 -3.91 -5.85 10.87
C CYS A 229 -3.28 -7.15 10.33
N ARG A 230 -3.97 -8.27 10.51
CA ARG A 230 -3.59 -9.60 9.98
C ARG A 230 -4.25 -9.93 8.65
N VAL A 231 -4.86 -8.97 7.97
CA VAL A 231 -5.47 -9.11 6.63
C VAL A 231 -6.52 -10.21 6.54
N CYS A 232 -7.25 -10.49 7.60
CA CYS A 232 -8.25 -11.57 7.66
C CYS A 232 -9.59 -11.27 6.95
N GLY A 233 -9.87 -10.02 6.61
CA GLY A 233 -11.08 -9.63 5.87
C GLY A 233 -12.41 -9.64 6.63
N LEU A 234 -12.47 -10.03 7.92
CA LEU A 234 -13.71 -10.05 8.71
C LEU A 234 -14.48 -8.71 8.70
N CYS A 235 -13.74 -7.60 8.72
CA CYS A 235 -14.32 -6.26 8.70
C CYS A 235 -15.00 -5.93 7.35
N ILE A 236 -14.60 -6.57 6.26
CA ILE A 236 -15.17 -6.33 4.92
C ILE A 236 -16.61 -6.81 4.89
N SER A 237 -16.85 -8.06 5.30
CA SER A 237 -18.20 -8.67 5.30
C SER A 237 -19.16 -7.99 6.28
N ARG A 238 -18.63 -7.34 7.32
CA ARG A 238 -19.43 -6.63 8.34
C ARG A 238 -19.69 -5.16 8.04
N CYS A 239 -19.05 -4.60 7.01
CA CYS A 239 -19.25 -3.21 6.64
C CYS A 239 -20.55 -3.03 5.84
N PRO A 240 -21.59 -2.36 6.39
CA PRO A 240 -22.89 -2.25 5.73
C PRO A 240 -22.86 -1.36 4.48
N THR A 241 -21.89 -0.47 4.37
CA THR A 241 -21.70 0.43 3.22
C THR A 241 -20.59 -0.03 2.30
N GLN A 242 -19.97 -1.18 2.58
CA GLN A 242 -18.83 -1.70 1.79
C GLN A 242 -17.68 -0.69 1.65
N ALA A 243 -17.47 0.14 2.67
CA ALA A 243 -16.37 1.10 2.71
C ALA A 243 -15.00 0.44 2.92
N ILE A 244 -14.95 -0.85 3.22
CA ILE A 244 -13.72 -1.61 3.45
C ILE A 244 -13.55 -2.62 2.34
N GLU A 245 -12.35 -2.68 1.79
CA GLU A 245 -12.03 -3.56 0.66
C GLU A 245 -10.62 -4.13 0.79
N ALA A 246 -10.40 -5.30 0.22
CA ALA A 246 -9.07 -5.86 0.03
C ALA A 246 -8.61 -5.61 -1.40
N ARG A 247 -7.35 -5.18 -1.56
CA ARG A 247 -6.69 -5.15 -2.87
C ARG A 247 -6.27 -6.56 -3.25
N ASP A 248 -6.33 -6.85 -4.54
CA ASP A 248 -5.72 -7.97 -5.28
C ASP A 248 -5.61 -9.35 -4.60
N GLY A 249 -6.17 -10.33 -5.26
CA GLY A 249 -5.97 -11.76 -5.02
C GLY A 249 -6.72 -12.37 -3.82
N PRO A 250 -6.71 -13.69 -3.74
CA PRO A 250 -7.34 -14.43 -2.66
C PRO A 250 -6.66 -14.16 -1.32
N PHE A 251 -7.42 -14.29 -0.23
CA PHE A 251 -6.85 -14.24 1.11
C PHE A 251 -5.85 -15.40 1.29
N PRO A 252 -4.76 -15.19 2.03
CA PRO A 252 -3.88 -16.30 2.39
C PRO A 252 -4.67 -17.35 3.16
N GLN A 253 -4.24 -18.60 3.08
CA GLN A 253 -4.86 -19.71 3.80
C GLN A 253 -3.83 -20.37 4.71
N VAL A 254 -4.30 -21.19 5.62
CA VAL A 254 -3.42 -22.01 6.47
C VAL A 254 -3.57 -23.47 6.09
N GLU A 255 -2.50 -24.24 6.29
CA GLU A 255 -2.52 -25.71 6.21
C GLU A 255 -2.02 -26.32 7.51
N ILE A 256 -2.47 -27.54 7.78
CA ILE A 256 -2.05 -28.31 8.95
C ILE A 256 -1.10 -29.41 8.47
N ILE A 257 0.07 -29.47 9.09
CA ILE A 257 1.09 -30.48 8.85
C ILE A 257 0.69 -31.74 9.66
N PRO A 258 0.28 -32.85 8.99
CA PRO A 258 -0.30 -33.99 9.69
C PRO A 258 0.64 -34.60 10.74
N ASP A 259 1.92 -34.74 10.41
CA ASP A 259 2.92 -35.38 11.29
C ASP A 259 3.18 -34.61 12.59
N LYS A 260 2.86 -33.32 12.63
CA LYS A 260 2.99 -32.46 13.80
C LYS A 260 1.69 -32.29 14.58
N CYS A 261 0.57 -32.65 13.97
CA CYS A 261 -0.74 -32.44 14.58
C CYS A 261 -1.07 -33.52 15.63
N THR A 262 -1.30 -33.09 16.86
CA THR A 262 -1.67 -34.00 17.98
C THR A 262 -3.19 -34.13 18.16
N GLY A 263 -4.00 -33.49 17.35
CA GLY A 263 -5.46 -33.50 17.49
C GLY A 263 -5.97 -32.84 18.78
N CYS A 264 -5.29 -31.82 19.28
CA CYS A 264 -5.65 -31.16 20.54
C CYS A 264 -6.93 -30.30 20.47
N GLY A 265 -7.39 -29.92 19.28
CA GLY A 265 -8.62 -29.14 19.03
C GLY A 265 -8.52 -27.65 19.32
N ILE A 266 -7.36 -27.12 19.75
CA ILE A 266 -7.22 -25.68 20.08
C ILE A 266 -7.48 -24.83 18.83
N CYS A 267 -7.01 -25.25 17.67
CA CYS A 267 -7.16 -24.52 16.41
C CYS A 267 -8.62 -24.35 15.97
N SER A 268 -9.46 -25.37 16.18
CA SER A 268 -10.89 -25.28 15.86
C SER A 268 -11.61 -24.34 16.85
N MET A 269 -11.25 -24.35 18.14
CA MET A 269 -11.86 -23.46 19.14
C MET A 269 -11.55 -21.96 18.90
N VAL A 270 -10.39 -21.63 18.33
CA VAL A 270 -9.99 -20.24 18.11
C VAL A 270 -10.34 -19.73 16.72
N CYS A 271 -10.86 -20.58 15.85
CA CYS A 271 -11.21 -20.19 14.48
C CYS A 271 -12.49 -19.35 14.45
N PRO A 272 -12.43 -18.05 14.03
CA PRO A 272 -13.59 -17.17 14.07
C PRO A 272 -14.64 -17.46 12.97
N VAL A 273 -14.33 -18.38 12.05
CA VAL A 273 -15.16 -18.74 10.91
C VAL A 273 -15.41 -20.26 10.81
N ASP A 274 -15.11 -20.99 11.86
CA ASP A 274 -15.28 -22.46 11.95
C ASP A 274 -14.71 -23.20 10.73
N ALA A 275 -13.54 -22.76 10.24
CA ALA A 275 -12.90 -23.34 9.06
C ALA A 275 -12.05 -24.58 9.38
N ILE A 276 -11.92 -25.01 10.63
CA ILE A 276 -11.07 -26.13 11.03
C ILE A 276 -11.95 -27.21 11.67
N GLU A 277 -11.93 -28.39 11.07
CA GLU A 277 -12.69 -29.57 11.50
C GLU A 277 -11.74 -30.71 11.89
N GLY A 278 -12.16 -31.53 12.81
CA GLY A 278 -11.45 -32.71 13.27
C GLY A 278 -11.91 -33.16 14.65
N GLU A 279 -11.83 -34.47 14.91
CA GLU A 279 -12.14 -35.04 16.20
C GLU A 279 -10.92 -34.98 17.14
N LYS A 280 -11.16 -35.05 18.44
CA LYS A 280 -10.11 -35.04 19.46
C LYS A 280 -9.18 -36.23 19.29
N LYS A 281 -7.87 -36.03 19.21
CA LYS A 281 -6.80 -36.95 18.93
C LYS A 281 -6.66 -37.38 17.47
N GLU A 282 -7.42 -36.75 16.55
CA GLU A 282 -7.26 -36.95 15.10
C GLU A 282 -6.63 -35.72 14.46
N VAL A 283 -6.05 -35.90 13.29
CA VAL A 283 -5.50 -34.79 12.52
C VAL A 283 -6.64 -33.88 12.05
N HIS A 284 -6.55 -32.59 12.39
CA HIS A 284 -7.54 -31.61 11.96
C HIS A 284 -7.32 -31.21 10.49
N VAL A 285 -8.40 -30.81 9.82
CA VAL A 285 -8.39 -30.38 8.42
C VAL A 285 -8.93 -28.97 8.29
N VAL A 286 -8.34 -28.17 7.41
CA VAL A 286 -8.76 -26.80 7.13
C VAL A 286 -9.65 -26.77 5.90
N SER A 287 -10.84 -26.20 6.00
CA SER A 287 -11.71 -25.90 4.85
C SER A 287 -11.17 -24.69 4.10
N GLU A 288 -10.73 -24.91 2.86
CA GLU A 288 -10.20 -23.83 2.00
C GLU A 288 -11.26 -22.76 1.70
N GLU A 289 -12.53 -23.16 1.57
CA GLU A 289 -13.64 -22.23 1.28
C GLU A 289 -13.96 -21.29 2.44
N ARG A 290 -13.78 -21.76 3.68
CA ARG A 290 -14.09 -20.99 4.89
C ARG A 290 -12.88 -20.27 5.49
N CYS A 291 -11.66 -20.75 5.21
CA CYS A 291 -10.45 -20.18 5.79
C CYS A 291 -10.19 -18.77 5.24
N ILE A 292 -10.08 -17.80 6.14
CA ILE A 292 -9.78 -16.39 5.84
C ILE A 292 -8.31 -16.02 6.12
N GLY A 293 -7.45 -16.97 6.43
CA GLY A 293 -6.01 -16.76 6.65
C GLY A 293 -5.66 -15.82 7.80
N CYS A 294 -6.49 -15.73 8.82
CA CYS A 294 -6.29 -14.81 9.95
C CYS A 294 -5.11 -15.15 10.86
N SER A 295 -4.50 -16.32 10.68
CA SER A 295 -3.35 -16.83 11.45
C SER A 295 -3.56 -17.07 12.97
N LEU A 296 -4.75 -16.85 13.53
CA LEU A 296 -5.03 -17.09 14.97
C LEU A 296 -4.71 -18.53 15.40
N CYS A 297 -4.97 -19.50 14.55
CA CYS A 297 -4.69 -20.91 14.83
C CYS A 297 -3.18 -21.21 14.86
N ILE A 298 -2.37 -20.48 14.08
CA ILE A 298 -0.91 -20.60 14.08
C ILE A 298 -0.35 -20.18 15.43
N ASP A 299 -0.73 -18.98 15.89
CA ASP A 299 -0.25 -18.40 17.15
C ASP A 299 -0.65 -19.24 18.39
N ARG A 300 -1.63 -20.12 18.24
CA ARG A 300 -2.16 -20.96 19.34
C ARG A 300 -1.79 -22.43 19.23
N CYS A 301 -1.12 -22.86 18.17
CA CYS A 301 -0.75 -24.26 17.97
C CYS A 301 0.47 -24.64 18.84
N PRO A 302 0.33 -25.53 19.84
CA PRO A 302 1.43 -25.85 20.76
C PRO A 302 2.54 -26.69 20.10
N THR A 303 2.25 -27.33 18.95
CA THR A 303 3.18 -28.19 18.22
C THR A 303 3.68 -27.56 16.92
N GLU A 304 3.34 -26.30 16.67
CA GLU A 304 3.69 -25.60 15.43
C GLU A 304 3.31 -26.40 14.16
N ALA A 305 2.17 -27.08 14.26
CA ALA A 305 1.66 -27.92 13.17
C ALA A 305 0.92 -27.12 12.08
N ILE A 306 0.78 -25.80 12.22
CA ILE A 306 0.00 -24.96 11.29
C ILE A 306 0.91 -23.91 10.68
N CYS A 307 0.89 -23.82 9.34
CA CYS A 307 1.66 -22.80 8.60
C CYS A 307 0.79 -22.06 7.60
N MET A 308 1.28 -20.89 7.15
CA MET A 308 0.64 -20.15 6.05
C MET A 308 0.92 -20.83 4.74
N ARG A 309 -0.13 -20.98 3.92
CA ARG A 309 -0.04 -21.46 2.55
C ARG A 309 -0.03 -20.27 1.59
N ALA A 310 0.91 -20.26 0.65
CA ALA A 310 0.95 -19.23 -0.38
C ALA A 310 -0.27 -19.35 -1.31
N PRO A 311 -0.89 -18.23 -1.73
CA PRO A 311 -1.96 -18.27 -2.72
C PRO A 311 -1.44 -18.88 -4.03
N GLY A 312 -2.03 -19.99 -4.47
CA GLY A 312 -1.64 -20.67 -5.71
C GLY A 312 -0.87 -21.99 -5.54
N ASP A 313 -0.40 -22.34 -4.35
CA ASP A 313 0.16 -23.66 -4.07
C ASP A 313 -0.97 -24.71 -3.87
N SER A 314 -1.62 -25.06 -4.96
CA SER A 314 -2.52 -26.20 -4.96
C SER A 314 -1.72 -27.51 -5.00
N ALA A 315 -1.80 -28.27 -3.91
CA ALA A 315 -1.63 -29.72 -3.83
C ALA A 315 -0.54 -30.37 -4.71
N LEU A 316 0.73 -30.19 -4.38
CA LEU A 316 1.83 -30.99 -4.93
C LEU A 316 2.72 -31.63 -3.85
N ARG A 317 2.18 -31.93 -2.66
CA ARG A 317 2.89 -32.72 -1.63
C ARG A 317 2.00 -33.80 -0.99
N LEU A 318 1.26 -34.50 -1.81
CA LEU A 318 0.71 -35.83 -1.45
C LEU A 318 1.20 -36.82 -2.47
N ALA A 319 2.49 -37.11 -2.48
CA ALA A 319 3.05 -38.36 -3.01
C ALA A 319 4.59 -38.31 -2.84
N SER A 320 5.07 -38.83 -1.75
CA SER A 320 6.33 -39.57 -1.74
C SER A 320 6.22 -40.69 -0.70
N PRO A 321 6.52 -41.92 -1.09
CA PRO A 321 6.25 -43.13 -0.31
C PRO A 321 7.12 -43.25 0.93
#